data_1bc494cdcfedb713bd13ce1bbfc69690
#
_entry.id   1bc494cdcfedb713bd13ce1bbfc69690
#
_cell.length_a   1.000
_cell.length_b   1.000
_cell.length_c   1.000
_cell.angle_alpha   90.00
_cell.angle_beta   90.00
_cell.angle_gamma   90.00
#
_symmetry.space_group_name_H-M   'P 1'
#
loop_
_entity.id
_entity.type
_entity.pdbx_description
1 polymer ?
#
loop_
_entity_poly.entity_id
_entity_poly.type
_entity_poly.pdbx_seq_one_letter_code
_entity_poly.pdbx_strand_id
1 'polypeptide(L)'
;MLEVYIDGASAGNPGPSGIGIFIKGEGHQIKISEPIGMTNNHIAEFTALIRGLEEALKIGATFVSMRSDSKIVVSSIEKEYVKNEEFKPFL
;
A
#
# COMPACT_ATOMS: atom_id res chain seq x y z
N MET A 1 6.95 -1.59 -16.36
CA MET A 1 6.63 -0.98 -15.03
C MET A 1 5.47 -1.72 -14.40
N LEU A 2 5.59 -2.03 -13.12
CA LEU A 2 4.48 -2.59 -12.36
C LEU A 2 3.54 -1.51 -11.88
N GLU A 3 2.24 -1.75 -11.99
CA GLU A 3 1.22 -0.90 -11.39
C GLU A 3 0.68 -1.62 -10.16
N VAL A 4 0.72 -0.95 -9.03
CA VAL A 4 0.25 -1.49 -7.75
C VAL A 4 -0.91 -0.63 -7.27
N TYR A 5 -2.08 -1.24 -7.19
CA TYR A 5 -3.28 -0.58 -6.68
C TYR A 5 -3.51 -1.05 -5.26
N ILE A 6 -3.68 -0.11 -4.35
CA ILE A 6 -3.89 -0.43 -2.94
C ILE A 6 -5.16 0.23 -2.45
N ASP A 7 -5.79 -0.43 -1.49
CA ASP A 7 -6.97 0.09 -0.83
C ASP A 7 -7.00 -0.45 0.59
N GLY A 8 -7.34 0.41 1.53
CA GLY A 8 -7.49 0.02 2.92
C GLY A 8 -8.74 0.67 3.47
N ALA A 9 -9.50 -0.09 4.22
CA ALA A 9 -10.76 0.39 4.76
C ALA A 9 -11.00 -0.12 6.17
N SER A 10 -11.70 0.67 6.95
CA SER A 10 -12.13 0.31 8.29
C SER A 10 -13.65 0.50 8.39
N ALA A 11 -14.33 -0.43 9.02
CA ALA A 11 -15.77 -0.36 9.26
C ALA A 11 -16.12 0.47 10.49
N GLY A 12 -15.20 1.27 10.95
CA GLY A 12 -15.36 2.16 12.10
C GLY A 12 -14.03 2.79 12.43
N ASN A 13 -14.00 3.60 13.49
CA ASN A 13 -12.78 4.30 13.87
C ASN A 13 -12.61 4.28 15.39
N PRO A 14 -12.14 3.16 15.99
CA PRO A 14 -11.65 1.94 15.34
C PRO A 14 -12.76 0.99 14.91
N GLY A 15 -12.42 0.07 14.02
CA GLY A 15 -13.35 -0.96 13.59
C GLY A 15 -12.62 -2.07 12.85
N PRO A 16 -13.34 -3.14 12.48
CA PRO A 16 -12.77 -4.20 11.66
C PRO A 16 -12.26 -3.62 10.36
N SER A 17 -11.02 -3.97 10.01
CA SER A 17 -10.33 -3.34 8.89
C SER A 17 -9.75 -4.40 7.96
N GLY A 18 -9.53 -4.01 6.72
CA GLY A 18 -8.96 -4.88 5.73
C GLY A 18 -8.19 -4.10 4.68
N ILE A 19 -7.38 -4.82 3.92
CA ILE A 19 -6.61 -4.25 2.83
C ILE A 19 -6.84 -5.04 1.56
N GLY A 20 -6.74 -4.33 0.43
CA GLY A 20 -6.77 -4.92 -0.89
C GLY A 20 -5.57 -4.45 -1.68
N ILE A 21 -4.96 -5.35 -2.43
CA ILE A 21 -3.81 -5.05 -3.27
C ILE A 21 -4.02 -5.72 -4.61
N PHE A 22 -3.79 -4.98 -5.70
CA PHE A 22 -3.81 -5.53 -7.04
C PHE A 22 -2.56 -5.08 -7.77
N ILE A 23 -1.76 -6.03 -8.22
CA ILE A 23 -0.51 -5.75 -8.94
C ILE A 23 -0.65 -6.27 -10.35
N LYS A 24 -0.35 -5.42 -11.33
CA LYS A 24 -0.36 -5.83 -12.73
C LYS A 24 0.80 -5.20 -13.49
N GLY A 25 1.23 -5.87 -14.55
CA GLY A 25 2.31 -5.43 -15.40
C GLY A 25 3.43 -6.45 -15.42
N GLU A 26 4.31 -6.37 -16.40
CA GLU A 26 5.49 -7.24 -16.56
C GLU A 26 5.17 -8.73 -16.48
N GLY A 27 3.98 -9.11 -16.95
CA GLY A 27 3.56 -10.51 -16.92
C GLY A 27 2.95 -10.97 -15.60
N HIS A 28 2.79 -10.08 -14.65
CA HIS A 28 2.23 -10.39 -13.34
C HIS A 28 0.78 -9.89 -13.22
N GLN A 29 -0.01 -10.65 -12.49
CA GLN A 29 -1.37 -10.26 -12.12
C GLN A 29 -1.68 -10.90 -10.76
N ILE A 30 -1.59 -10.11 -9.71
CA ILE A 30 -1.70 -10.57 -8.33
C ILE A 30 -2.80 -9.81 -7.63
N LYS A 31 -3.67 -10.53 -6.94
CA LYS A 31 -4.70 -9.93 -6.10
C LYS A 31 -4.54 -10.44 -4.67
N ILE A 32 -4.57 -9.53 -3.72
CA ILE A 32 -4.47 -9.84 -2.31
C ILE A 32 -5.61 -9.14 -1.58
N SER A 33 -6.26 -9.85 -0.68
CA SER A 33 -7.30 -9.29 0.17
C SER A 33 -7.13 -9.90 1.55
N GLU A 34 -6.84 -9.07 2.56
CA GLU A 34 -6.53 -9.56 3.90
C GLU A 34 -7.22 -8.73 4.97
N PRO A 35 -7.77 -9.39 6.01
CA PRO A 35 -8.19 -8.67 7.21
C PRO A 35 -6.96 -8.29 8.02
N ILE A 36 -7.00 -7.12 8.66
CA ILE A 36 -5.88 -6.63 9.46
C ILE A 36 -6.28 -6.30 10.90
N GLY A 37 -7.46 -6.76 11.33
CA GLY A 37 -7.91 -6.57 12.70
C GLY A 37 -8.58 -5.22 12.92
N MET A 38 -8.60 -4.79 14.14
CA MET A 38 -9.28 -3.56 14.57
C MET A 38 -8.33 -2.38 14.45
N THR A 39 -8.63 -1.44 13.56
CA THR A 39 -7.83 -0.24 13.39
C THR A 39 -8.66 0.86 12.71
N ASN A 40 -8.00 1.87 12.16
CA ASN A 40 -8.69 2.97 11.49
C ASN A 40 -8.29 3.06 10.02
N ASN A 41 -8.96 3.93 9.26
CA ASN A 41 -8.73 4.07 7.83
C ASN A 41 -7.29 4.43 7.47
N HIS A 42 -6.66 5.31 8.23
CA HIS A 42 -5.28 5.73 7.93
C HIS A 42 -4.31 4.57 8.07
N ILE A 43 -4.45 3.80 9.15
CA ILE A 43 -3.58 2.64 9.36
C ILE A 43 -3.85 1.57 8.31
N ALA A 44 -5.11 1.35 7.95
CA ALA A 44 -5.45 0.41 6.89
C ALA A 44 -4.81 0.81 5.56
N GLU A 45 -4.86 2.08 5.20
CA GLU A 45 -4.25 2.59 3.98
C GLU A 45 -2.73 2.42 3.98
N PHE A 46 -2.06 2.78 5.08
CA PHE A 46 -0.62 2.60 5.18
C PHE A 46 -0.22 1.14 5.20
N THR A 47 -1.01 0.29 5.83
CA THR A 47 -0.76 -1.15 5.82
C THR A 47 -0.84 -1.70 4.40
N ALA A 48 -1.86 -1.27 3.65
CA ALA A 48 -2.00 -1.67 2.25
C ALA A 48 -0.80 -1.21 1.43
N LEU A 49 -0.32 0.00 1.66
CA LEU A 49 0.85 0.54 0.98
C LEU A 49 2.09 -0.31 1.24
N ILE A 50 2.37 -0.59 2.51
CA ILE A 50 3.54 -1.38 2.89
C ILE A 50 3.47 -2.78 2.31
N ARG A 51 2.31 -3.42 2.41
CA ARG A 51 2.13 -4.77 1.85
C ARG A 51 2.28 -4.77 0.32
N GLY A 52 1.75 -3.75 -0.34
CA GLY A 52 1.89 -3.62 -1.79
C GLY A 52 3.35 -3.49 -2.21
N LEU A 53 4.11 -2.68 -1.48
CA LEU A 53 5.55 -2.53 -1.73
C LEU A 53 6.31 -3.82 -1.48
N GLU A 54 6.00 -4.51 -0.39
CA GLU A 54 6.63 -5.79 -0.09
C GLU A 54 6.41 -6.82 -1.22
N GLU A 55 5.18 -6.92 -1.70
CA GLU A 55 4.87 -7.85 -2.78
C GLU A 55 5.57 -7.47 -4.08
N ALA A 56 5.63 -6.19 -4.39
CA ALA A 56 6.34 -5.72 -5.57
C ALA A 56 7.83 -6.06 -5.49
N LEU A 57 8.43 -5.90 -4.32
CA LEU A 57 9.83 -6.23 -4.11
C LEU A 57 10.09 -7.73 -4.25
N LYS A 58 9.16 -8.55 -3.77
CA LYS A 58 9.30 -10.01 -3.88
C LYS A 58 9.38 -10.49 -5.32
N ILE A 59 8.70 -9.81 -6.24
CA ILE A 59 8.73 -10.19 -7.65
C ILE A 59 9.79 -9.43 -8.44
N GLY A 60 10.69 -8.74 -7.74
CA GLY A 60 11.87 -8.13 -8.34
C GLY A 60 11.62 -6.82 -9.08
N ALA A 61 10.58 -6.10 -8.72
CA ALA A 61 10.27 -4.83 -9.37
C ALA A 61 11.34 -3.78 -9.08
N THR A 62 11.75 -3.06 -10.12
CA THR A 62 12.68 -1.92 -9.97
C THR A 62 11.94 -0.60 -10.05
N PHE A 63 10.86 -0.55 -10.83
CA PHE A 63 10.00 0.63 -10.92
C PHE A 63 8.57 0.22 -10.64
N VAL A 64 7.91 0.96 -9.76
CA VAL A 64 6.55 0.67 -9.33
C VAL A 64 5.73 1.94 -9.35
N SER A 65 4.56 1.88 -9.97
CA SER A 65 3.58 2.94 -9.89
C SER A 65 2.55 2.55 -8.84
N MET A 66 2.55 3.28 -7.73
CA MET A 66 1.60 3.04 -6.65
C MET A 66 0.37 3.91 -6.84
N ARG A 67 -0.80 3.29 -6.78
CA ARG A 67 -2.07 3.99 -6.94
C ARG A 67 -2.98 3.72 -5.76
N SER A 68 -3.56 4.78 -5.25
CA SER A 68 -4.48 4.71 -4.13
C SER A 68 -5.50 5.83 -4.25
N ASP A 69 -6.67 5.63 -3.67
CA ASP A 69 -7.66 6.68 -3.56
C ASP A 69 -7.25 7.74 -2.52
N SER A 70 -6.29 7.40 -1.67
CA SER A 70 -5.80 8.31 -0.63
C SER A 70 -4.67 9.17 -1.17
N LYS A 71 -4.91 10.46 -1.33
CA LYS A 71 -3.87 11.40 -1.75
C LYS A 71 -2.75 11.50 -0.72
N ILE A 72 -3.08 11.30 0.54
CA ILE A 72 -2.09 11.34 1.63
C ILE A 72 -1.07 10.22 1.45
N VAL A 73 -1.54 9.01 1.15
CA VAL A 73 -0.67 7.86 0.93
C VAL A 73 0.24 8.09 -0.27
N VAL A 74 -0.34 8.56 -1.38
CA VAL A 74 0.44 8.83 -2.60
C VAL A 74 1.51 9.88 -2.33
N SER A 75 1.16 10.96 -1.65
CA SER A 75 2.13 12.00 -1.30
C SER A 75 3.24 11.48 -0.41
N SER A 76 2.92 10.58 0.52
CA SER A 76 3.92 9.96 1.38
C SER A 76 4.91 9.12 0.58
N ILE A 77 4.43 8.39 -0.43
CA ILE A 77 5.31 7.62 -1.31
C ILE A 77 6.28 8.52 -2.03
N GLU A 78 5.80 9.62 -2.60
CA GLU A 78 6.66 10.56 -3.31
C GLU A 78 7.74 11.13 -2.41
N LYS A 79 7.38 11.52 -1.21
CA LYS A 79 8.34 12.04 -0.24
C LYS A 79 9.32 10.98 0.20
N GLU A 80 8.89 9.75 0.29
CA GLU A 80 9.76 8.65 0.66
C GLU A 80 10.87 8.45 -0.34
N TYR A 81 10.57 8.54 -1.63
CA TYR A 81 11.60 8.46 -2.66
C TYR A 81 12.63 9.56 -2.54
N VAL A 82 12.23 10.74 -2.09
CA VAL A 82 13.11 11.91 -2.00
C VAL A 82 13.79 11.98 -0.63
N LYS A 83 13.06 11.68 0.43
CA LYS A 83 13.52 11.85 1.81
C LYS A 83 13.06 10.69 2.67
N ASN A 84 13.56 9.52 2.37
CA ASN A 84 13.07 8.30 2.99
C ASN A 84 13.25 8.25 4.50
N GLU A 85 14.19 9.02 5.08
CA GLU A 85 14.36 9.05 6.53
C GLU A 85 13.12 9.57 7.25
N GLU A 86 12.37 10.45 6.63
CA GLU A 86 11.20 11.05 7.28
C GLU A 86 10.08 10.03 7.51
N PHE A 87 10.10 8.96 6.75
CA PHE A 87 9.02 7.97 6.80
C PHE A 87 9.43 6.64 7.40
N LYS A 88 10.65 6.55 7.91
CA LYS A 88 11.13 5.32 8.56
C LYS A 88 10.18 4.79 9.64
N PRO A 89 9.58 5.63 10.48
CA PRO A 89 8.66 5.10 11.51
C PRO A 89 7.43 4.41 10.92
N PHE A 90 7.10 4.66 9.68
CA PHE A 90 5.93 4.08 9.02
C PHE A 90 6.28 2.84 8.19
N LEU A 91 7.52 2.58 8.03
CA LEU A 91 8.02 1.46 7.25
C LEU A 91 8.70 0.43 8.14
#